data_a99196148c5d092b73e4449c6b6d3196
#
_entry.id   a99196148c5d092b73e4449c6b6d3196
#
_cell.length_a   1.000
_cell.length_b   1.000
_cell.length_c   1.000
_cell.angle_alpha   90.00
_cell.angle_beta   90.00
_cell.angle_gamma   90.00
#
_symmetry.space_group_name_H-M   'P 1'
#
loop_
_entity.id
_entity.type
_entity.pdbx_description
1 polymer ?
#
loop_
_entity_poly.entity_id
_entity_poly.type
_entity_poly.pdbx_seq_one_letter_code
_entity_poly.pdbx_strand_id
1 'polypeptide(L)'
;MSTTNGHAAHTNGGPARQQEKVRVAIVGVGNCASAFVQGIHYYRDADPEQQVPGLMHVDLGGYHVRDIEFTAAFDIDVEKVGKDLGQAIWSGQNNTIRFAEVPEHLGITVHRGMTHDGLGKYLSQRITKAPGETADIVGILRDTHTDVVVSYLPVGSEQATKWYVEQILEAGCGFVNCITVFIAREDYWNKRFKKAGLPIVGDDIKSQVGATIVHRTLARLFYDRGVELERTSQLNVGGNMDFFNMLERERLESKKISKTNAVTSIVGHAMEADDVHVGPSDYVPWLTDRKWAHIRLEGQAFGDVPLNLELKLEVWDSPNSAGIVIDAVRCCKLALNHGVAGQLDGPSSYLMKSPYKQRPDDIARADTERFIERYSARTARAKTAAAKGPAAKALASGKAPGVRADGAKGRAKGKK
;
A
#
# COMPACT_ATOMS: atom_id res chain seq x y z
N MET A 1 -24.21 -21.21 -46.13
CA MET A 1 -24.33 -21.66 -44.72
C MET A 1 -23.26 -20.93 -43.96
N SER A 2 -23.67 -19.87 -43.29
CA SER A 2 -22.76 -18.97 -42.51
C SER A 2 -22.83 -19.37 -41.04
N THR A 3 -21.72 -19.79 -40.49
CA THR A 3 -21.60 -20.11 -39.06
C THR A 3 -20.97 -18.91 -38.34
N THR A 4 -21.80 -18.18 -37.62
CA THR A 4 -21.41 -17.14 -36.67
C THR A 4 -20.86 -17.78 -35.38
N ASN A 5 -19.55 -17.65 -35.17
CA ASN A 5 -18.93 -17.97 -33.89
C ASN A 5 -19.19 -16.83 -32.90
N GLY A 6 -20.13 -17.06 -31.98
CA GLY A 6 -20.34 -16.22 -30.82
C GLY A 6 -19.22 -16.42 -29.80
N HIS A 7 -18.39 -15.41 -29.58
CA HIS A 7 -17.48 -15.35 -28.43
C HIS A 7 -18.31 -15.06 -27.17
N ALA A 8 -18.57 -16.09 -26.38
CA ALA A 8 -19.09 -15.91 -25.03
C ALA A 8 -18.00 -15.26 -24.17
N ALA A 9 -18.25 -14.02 -23.75
CA ALA A 9 -17.47 -13.37 -22.72
C ALA A 9 -17.64 -14.18 -21.42
N HIS A 10 -16.58 -14.83 -20.93
CA HIS A 10 -16.54 -15.40 -19.60
C HIS A 10 -16.61 -14.25 -18.59
N THR A 11 -17.80 -13.99 -18.07
CA THR A 11 -17.98 -13.21 -16.85
C THR A 11 -17.50 -14.05 -15.69
N ASN A 12 -16.27 -13.80 -15.22
CA ASN A 12 -15.81 -14.34 -13.94
C ASN A 12 -16.72 -13.79 -12.85
N GLY A 13 -17.61 -14.63 -12.34
CA GLY A 13 -18.50 -14.34 -11.22
C GLY A 13 -17.69 -14.28 -9.91
N GLY A 14 -16.92 -13.22 -9.72
CA GLY A 14 -16.42 -12.86 -8.41
C GLY A 14 -17.58 -12.38 -7.53
N PRO A 15 -17.51 -12.51 -6.20
CA PRO A 15 -18.56 -12.07 -5.28
C PRO A 15 -18.87 -10.60 -5.49
N ALA A 16 -20.17 -10.22 -5.42
CA ALA A 16 -20.60 -8.83 -5.54
C ALA A 16 -19.91 -8.00 -4.46
N ARG A 17 -18.99 -7.11 -4.84
CA ARG A 17 -18.23 -6.28 -3.92
C ARG A 17 -19.10 -5.14 -3.39
N GLN A 18 -19.08 -4.94 -2.06
CA GLN A 18 -19.69 -3.77 -1.45
C GLN A 18 -18.93 -2.52 -1.89
N GLN A 19 -19.60 -1.55 -2.49
CA GLN A 19 -18.96 -0.33 -2.99
C GLN A 19 -18.67 0.69 -1.89
N GLU A 20 -19.30 0.57 -0.73
CA GLU A 20 -19.26 1.57 0.35
C GLU A 20 -18.12 1.32 1.36
N LYS A 21 -17.55 0.13 1.38
CA LYS A 21 -16.52 -0.27 2.34
C LYS A 21 -15.29 -0.84 1.65
N VAL A 22 -14.16 -0.74 2.34
CA VAL A 22 -12.89 -1.37 1.98
C VAL A 22 -12.67 -2.55 2.92
N ARG A 23 -12.97 -3.76 2.46
CA ARG A 23 -12.93 -4.99 3.27
C ARG A 23 -11.54 -5.60 3.21
N VAL A 24 -10.86 -5.63 4.35
CA VAL A 24 -9.44 -5.95 4.43
C VAL A 24 -9.18 -7.20 5.27
N ALA A 25 -8.42 -8.13 4.71
CA ALA A 25 -7.84 -9.23 5.48
C ALA A 25 -6.34 -8.97 5.76
N ILE A 26 -5.87 -9.46 6.91
CA ILE A 26 -4.48 -9.30 7.36
C ILE A 26 -3.79 -10.66 7.41
N VAL A 27 -2.60 -10.75 6.84
CA VAL A 27 -1.68 -11.89 6.97
C VAL A 27 -0.48 -11.44 7.80
N GLY A 28 -0.37 -12.00 9.02
CA GLY A 28 0.61 -11.60 10.04
C GLY A 28 0.09 -10.52 10.99
N VAL A 29 -0.35 -10.94 12.19
CA VAL A 29 -0.94 -10.07 13.22
C VAL A 29 0.15 -9.58 14.19
N GLY A 30 1.18 -8.94 13.64
CA GLY A 30 2.29 -8.33 14.39
C GLY A 30 2.05 -6.86 14.75
N ASN A 31 3.13 -6.14 15.09
CA ASN A 31 3.10 -4.72 15.45
C ASN A 31 2.45 -3.83 14.35
N CYS A 32 2.77 -4.08 13.08
CA CYS A 32 2.21 -3.32 11.96
C CYS A 32 0.69 -3.52 11.85
N ALA A 33 0.20 -4.75 12.04
CA ALA A 33 -1.22 -5.03 12.09
C ALA A 33 -1.89 -4.34 13.30
N SER A 34 -1.24 -4.39 14.48
CA SER A 34 -1.72 -3.68 15.68
C SER A 34 -1.84 -2.19 15.42
N ALA A 35 -0.82 -1.54 14.87
CA ALA A 35 -0.85 -0.12 14.55
C ALA A 35 -1.92 0.22 13.48
N PHE A 36 -2.13 -0.64 12.48
CA PHE A 36 -3.15 -0.46 11.47
C PHE A 36 -4.57 -0.54 12.06
N VAL A 37 -4.84 -1.54 12.88
CA VAL A 37 -6.15 -1.68 13.57
C VAL A 37 -6.39 -0.49 14.49
N GLN A 38 -5.41 -0.11 15.32
CA GLN A 38 -5.49 1.09 16.17
C GLN A 38 -5.76 2.35 15.35
N GLY A 39 -5.08 2.52 14.19
CA GLY A 39 -5.23 3.68 13.33
C GLY A 39 -6.64 3.86 12.81
N ILE A 40 -7.31 2.78 12.39
CA ILE A 40 -8.71 2.84 11.95
C ILE A 40 -9.63 3.30 13.08
N HIS A 41 -9.41 2.83 14.31
CA HIS A 41 -10.21 3.28 15.47
C HIS A 41 -9.92 4.73 15.86
N TYR A 42 -8.65 5.13 15.84
CA TYR A 42 -8.23 6.48 16.22
C TYR A 42 -8.75 7.56 15.26
N TYR A 43 -8.69 7.30 13.96
CA TYR A 43 -9.06 8.26 12.92
C TYR A 43 -10.49 8.11 12.39
N ARG A 44 -11.32 7.29 13.01
CA ARG A 44 -12.69 7.01 12.52
C ARG A 44 -13.58 8.27 12.36
N ASP A 45 -13.35 9.26 13.20
CA ASP A 45 -14.12 10.51 13.25
C ASP A 45 -13.31 11.72 12.75
N ALA A 46 -12.21 11.47 12.03
CA ALA A 46 -11.39 12.52 11.43
C ALA A 46 -12.21 13.35 10.42
N ASP A 47 -12.03 14.68 10.44
CA ASP A 47 -12.74 15.58 9.53
C ASP A 47 -11.98 15.69 8.19
N PRO A 48 -12.60 15.33 7.05
CA PRO A 48 -11.95 15.42 5.74
C PRO A 48 -11.58 16.84 5.30
N GLU A 49 -12.20 17.87 5.87
CA GLU A 49 -11.94 19.25 5.54
C GLU A 49 -10.76 19.84 6.37
N GLN A 50 -10.19 19.05 7.29
CA GLN A 50 -9.07 19.46 8.13
C GLN A 50 -7.80 18.68 7.80
N GLN A 51 -6.65 19.34 8.02
CA GLN A 51 -5.37 18.64 8.04
C GLN A 51 -5.26 17.83 9.34
N VAL A 52 -5.30 16.51 9.23
CA VAL A 52 -5.22 15.58 10.37
C VAL A 52 -3.81 15.02 10.47
N PRO A 53 -3.07 15.32 11.55
CA PRO A 53 -1.72 14.77 11.75
C PRO A 53 -1.73 13.23 11.68
N GLY A 54 -0.80 12.66 10.91
CA GLY A 54 -0.66 11.21 10.75
C GLY A 54 -1.44 10.61 9.56
N LEU A 55 -2.28 11.39 8.87
CA LEU A 55 -2.95 10.97 7.64
C LEU A 55 -2.50 11.82 6.45
N MET A 56 -2.21 11.19 5.32
CA MET A 56 -2.03 11.89 4.05
C MET A 56 -3.40 12.24 3.46
N HIS A 57 -4.38 11.34 3.60
CA HIS A 57 -5.75 11.54 3.16
C HIS A 57 -6.73 11.05 4.24
N VAL A 58 -7.62 11.88 4.72
CA VAL A 58 -8.75 11.46 5.56
C VAL A 58 -9.78 10.74 4.69
N ASP A 59 -10.16 11.34 3.57
CA ASP A 59 -10.95 10.73 2.50
C ASP A 59 -10.07 10.53 1.27
N LEU A 60 -10.02 9.31 0.74
CA LEU A 60 -9.29 8.96 -0.46
C LEU A 60 -10.26 8.46 -1.52
N GLY A 61 -10.59 9.32 -2.47
CA GLY A 61 -11.43 8.96 -3.61
C GLY A 61 -12.87 8.60 -3.24
N GLY A 62 -13.37 9.05 -2.10
CA GLY A 62 -14.69 8.77 -1.57
C GLY A 62 -14.70 7.67 -0.52
N TYR A 63 -13.54 7.19 -0.10
CA TYR A 63 -13.36 6.28 1.03
C TYR A 63 -12.71 7.00 2.21
N HIS A 64 -13.47 7.28 3.25
CA HIS A 64 -12.96 7.75 4.52
C HIS A 64 -12.19 6.64 5.25
N VAL A 65 -11.29 6.98 6.19
CA VAL A 65 -10.56 6.00 7.01
C VAL A 65 -11.51 5.01 7.70
N ARG A 66 -12.65 5.46 8.23
CA ARG A 66 -13.69 4.64 8.87
C ARG A 66 -14.37 3.63 7.93
N ASP A 67 -14.18 3.75 6.62
CA ASP A 67 -14.77 2.82 5.66
C ASP A 67 -13.92 1.57 5.45
N ILE A 68 -12.75 1.51 6.08
CA ILE A 68 -11.92 0.31 6.14
C ILE A 68 -12.50 -0.61 7.22
N GLU A 69 -12.84 -1.84 6.83
CA GLU A 69 -13.35 -2.90 7.70
C GLU A 69 -12.44 -4.11 7.63
N PHE A 70 -11.99 -4.61 8.78
CA PHE A 70 -11.29 -5.87 8.82
C PHE A 70 -12.28 -7.03 8.69
N THR A 71 -11.93 -8.05 7.92
CA THR A 71 -12.84 -9.16 7.59
C THR A 71 -12.27 -10.51 7.93
N ALA A 72 -10.95 -10.66 7.90
CA ALA A 72 -10.25 -11.88 8.28
C ALA A 72 -8.83 -11.56 8.75
N ALA A 73 -8.26 -12.44 9.56
CA ALA A 73 -6.88 -12.34 10.01
C ALA A 73 -6.25 -13.73 10.06
N PHE A 74 -4.96 -13.81 9.68
CA PHE A 74 -4.20 -15.05 9.65
C PHE A 74 -2.86 -14.86 10.35
N ASP A 75 -2.54 -15.77 11.28
CA ASP A 75 -1.25 -15.80 11.97
C ASP A 75 -0.85 -17.27 12.24
N ILE A 76 0.36 -17.50 12.71
CA ILE A 76 0.88 -18.83 13.08
C ILE A 76 1.19 -18.96 14.57
N ASP A 77 1.20 -17.84 15.31
CA ASP A 77 1.54 -17.78 16.71
C ASP A 77 0.42 -18.39 17.57
N VAL A 78 0.77 -19.37 18.42
CA VAL A 78 -0.17 -20.00 19.36
C VAL A 78 -0.84 -19.00 20.30
N GLU A 79 -0.19 -17.87 20.58
CA GLU A 79 -0.74 -16.83 21.44
C GLU A 79 -1.79 -15.96 20.74
N LYS A 80 -1.97 -16.09 19.41
CA LYS A 80 -2.87 -15.27 18.58
C LYS A 80 -3.96 -16.07 17.91
N VAL A 81 -3.60 -17.25 17.37
CA VAL A 81 -4.55 -18.12 16.65
C VAL A 81 -5.70 -18.52 17.56
N GLY A 82 -6.92 -18.37 17.07
CA GLY A 82 -8.16 -18.63 17.82
C GLY A 82 -8.66 -17.46 18.65
N LYS A 83 -7.87 -16.40 18.85
CA LYS A 83 -8.33 -15.16 19.51
C LYS A 83 -9.07 -14.26 18.53
N ASP A 84 -9.88 -13.36 19.09
CA ASP A 84 -10.36 -12.21 18.32
C ASP A 84 -9.21 -11.27 17.94
N LEU A 85 -9.31 -10.63 16.77
CA LEU A 85 -8.29 -9.68 16.29
C LEU A 85 -8.05 -8.55 17.30
N GLY A 86 -9.10 -8.06 17.97
CA GLY A 86 -9.00 -7.01 19.01
C GLY A 86 -8.15 -7.41 20.20
N GLN A 87 -8.06 -8.69 20.52
CA GLN A 87 -7.17 -9.26 21.54
C GLN A 87 -5.80 -9.63 20.97
N ALA A 88 -5.78 -10.21 19.77
CA ALA A 88 -4.56 -10.72 19.14
C ALA A 88 -3.53 -9.62 18.84
N ILE A 89 -3.97 -8.41 18.51
CA ILE A 89 -3.08 -7.26 18.27
C ILE A 89 -2.25 -6.86 19.50
N TRP A 90 -2.60 -7.35 20.70
CA TRP A 90 -1.88 -7.12 21.97
C TRP A 90 -1.18 -8.37 22.48
N SER A 91 -1.28 -9.47 21.75
CA SER A 91 -0.79 -10.78 22.21
C SER A 91 0.61 -11.08 21.69
N GLY A 92 1.27 -12.07 22.33
CA GLY A 92 2.57 -12.58 21.92
C GLY A 92 3.67 -11.52 22.00
N GLN A 93 4.45 -11.41 20.94
CA GLN A 93 5.61 -10.53 20.87
C GLN A 93 5.27 -9.08 20.43
N ASN A 94 3.99 -8.72 20.34
CA ASN A 94 3.57 -7.38 19.96
C ASN A 94 3.94 -6.37 21.07
N ASN A 95 4.69 -5.35 20.71
CA ASN A 95 5.24 -4.36 21.65
C ASN A 95 5.15 -2.91 21.11
N THR A 96 4.29 -2.66 20.11
CA THR A 96 4.02 -1.30 19.64
C THR A 96 3.26 -0.48 20.69
N ILE A 97 3.38 0.84 20.61
CA ILE A 97 2.68 1.76 21.50
C ILE A 97 1.16 1.64 21.36
N ARG A 98 0.44 1.74 22.46
CA ARG A 98 -1.01 1.89 22.48
C ARG A 98 -1.37 3.37 22.36
N PHE A 99 -2.01 3.74 21.25
CA PHE A 99 -2.44 5.12 20.98
C PHE A 99 -3.95 5.23 20.71
N ALA A 100 -4.65 4.09 20.68
CA ALA A 100 -6.10 4.05 20.55
C ALA A 100 -6.71 2.94 21.40
N GLU A 101 -7.93 3.17 21.89
CA GLU A 101 -8.76 2.14 22.46
C GLU A 101 -9.41 1.32 21.35
N VAL A 102 -9.11 0.02 21.33
CA VAL A 102 -9.68 -0.95 20.39
C VAL A 102 -10.51 -1.94 21.18
N PRO A 103 -11.77 -2.19 20.79
CA PRO A 103 -12.59 -3.22 21.43
C PRO A 103 -11.91 -4.59 21.40
N GLU A 104 -11.96 -5.32 22.52
CA GLU A 104 -11.38 -6.68 22.57
C GLU A 104 -12.08 -7.66 21.63
N HIS A 105 -13.34 -7.39 21.29
CA HIS A 105 -14.19 -8.21 20.42
C HIS A 105 -14.60 -7.42 19.18
N LEU A 106 -13.86 -7.61 18.11
CA LEU A 106 -14.17 -7.09 16.76
C LEU A 106 -15.02 -8.07 15.95
N GLY A 107 -15.21 -9.30 16.45
CA GLY A 107 -15.91 -10.37 15.75
C GLY A 107 -15.08 -11.04 14.66
N ILE A 108 -13.74 -10.90 14.69
CA ILE A 108 -12.84 -11.40 13.69
C ILE A 108 -11.85 -12.39 14.32
N THR A 109 -12.07 -13.67 14.08
CA THR A 109 -11.15 -14.71 14.55
C THR A 109 -9.83 -14.69 13.79
N VAL A 110 -8.72 -14.79 14.50
CA VAL A 110 -7.40 -15.02 13.89
C VAL A 110 -7.27 -16.50 13.54
N HIS A 111 -7.27 -16.80 12.26
CA HIS A 111 -7.14 -18.17 11.76
C HIS A 111 -5.68 -18.59 11.63
N ARG A 112 -5.43 -19.91 11.74
CA ARG A 112 -4.09 -20.45 11.54
C ARG A 112 -3.68 -20.37 10.07
N GLY A 113 -2.63 -19.58 9.82
CA GLY A 113 -2.04 -19.41 8.50
C GLY A 113 -0.99 -20.47 8.13
N MET A 114 -0.44 -20.35 6.91
CA MET A 114 0.67 -21.17 6.42
C MET A 114 2.00 -20.62 6.95
N THR A 115 2.90 -21.51 7.34
CA THR A 115 4.21 -21.15 7.89
C THR A 115 5.31 -21.14 6.82
N HIS A 116 5.48 -22.22 6.07
CA HIS A 116 6.62 -22.43 5.16
C HIS A 116 7.94 -21.93 5.79
N ASP A 117 8.59 -20.93 5.15
CA ASP A 117 9.80 -20.24 5.60
C ASP A 117 9.54 -18.98 6.44
N GLY A 118 8.31 -18.76 6.93
CA GLY A 118 7.92 -17.58 7.71
C GLY A 118 8.65 -17.44 9.06
N LEU A 119 9.03 -18.56 9.69
CA LEU A 119 9.87 -18.55 10.89
C LEU A 119 11.31 -18.93 10.53
N GLY A 120 12.23 -18.01 10.73
CA GLY A 120 13.66 -18.27 10.66
C GLY A 120 14.23 -18.72 12.02
N LYS A 121 15.55 -18.85 12.06
CA LYS A 121 16.32 -19.30 13.23
C LYS A 121 16.03 -18.49 14.51
N TYR A 122 15.89 -17.17 14.38
CA TYR A 122 15.69 -16.30 15.55
C TYR A 122 14.22 -16.24 15.96
N LEU A 123 13.29 -16.05 15.05
CA LEU A 123 11.86 -15.98 15.39
C LEU A 123 11.35 -17.27 16.04
N SER A 124 11.83 -18.43 15.61
CA SER A 124 11.48 -19.72 16.21
C SER A 124 11.86 -19.86 17.69
N GLN A 125 12.72 -18.99 18.23
CA GLN A 125 13.06 -18.94 19.65
C GLN A 125 12.03 -18.17 20.48
N ARG A 126 11.16 -17.39 19.84
CA ARG A 126 10.20 -16.50 20.49
C ARG A 126 8.75 -16.81 20.14
N ILE A 127 8.50 -17.42 19.00
CA ILE A 127 7.17 -17.69 18.47
C ILE A 127 6.98 -19.21 18.40
N THR A 128 5.97 -19.69 19.12
CA THR A 128 5.55 -21.09 19.05
C THR A 128 4.39 -21.20 18.04
N LYS A 129 4.55 -22.12 17.06
CA LYS A 129 3.50 -22.35 16.08
C LYS A 129 2.24 -22.93 16.71
N ALA A 130 1.09 -22.39 16.41
CA ALA A 130 -0.19 -22.96 16.77
C ALA A 130 -0.34 -24.37 16.18
N PRO A 131 -0.89 -25.32 16.92
CA PRO A 131 -1.18 -26.66 16.41
C PRO A 131 -2.29 -26.65 15.35
N GLY A 132 -2.44 -27.77 14.66
CA GLY A 132 -3.49 -27.96 13.65
C GLY A 132 -3.05 -27.63 12.23
N GLU A 133 -4.00 -27.72 11.31
CA GLU A 133 -3.79 -27.49 9.88
C GLU A 133 -3.95 -26.01 9.52
N THR A 134 -3.42 -25.62 8.36
CA THR A 134 -3.67 -24.29 7.79
C THR A 134 -5.16 -24.17 7.46
N ALA A 135 -5.75 -23.04 7.82
CA ALA A 135 -7.15 -22.75 7.51
C ALA A 135 -7.39 -22.66 5.98
N ASP A 136 -8.62 -22.85 5.57
CA ASP A 136 -9.04 -22.59 4.17
C ASP A 136 -9.02 -21.07 3.88
N ILE A 137 -7.85 -20.57 3.46
CA ILE A 137 -7.64 -19.15 3.19
C ILE A 137 -8.60 -18.66 2.09
N VAL A 138 -8.73 -19.44 1.02
CA VAL A 138 -9.57 -19.07 -0.14
C VAL A 138 -11.04 -18.99 0.25
N GLY A 139 -11.54 -20.02 0.96
CA GLY A 139 -12.91 -20.07 1.46
C GLY A 139 -13.21 -18.89 2.37
N ILE A 140 -12.36 -18.65 3.39
CA ILE A 140 -12.53 -17.55 4.34
C ILE A 140 -12.56 -16.19 3.63
N LEU A 141 -11.63 -15.92 2.70
CA LEU A 141 -11.59 -14.66 1.95
C LEU A 141 -12.84 -14.43 1.09
N ARG A 142 -13.37 -15.49 0.49
CA ARG A 142 -14.62 -15.45 -0.30
C ARG A 142 -15.84 -15.23 0.57
N ASP A 143 -15.98 -16.01 1.65
CA ASP A 143 -17.13 -15.97 2.55
C ASP A 143 -17.23 -14.63 3.28
N THR A 144 -16.10 -14.05 3.62
CA THR A 144 -16.02 -12.71 4.23
C THR A 144 -16.07 -11.58 3.21
N HIS A 145 -16.20 -11.87 1.92
CA HIS A 145 -16.22 -10.88 0.84
C HIS A 145 -15.04 -9.90 0.92
N THR A 146 -13.86 -10.40 1.24
CA THR A 146 -12.63 -9.57 1.34
C THR A 146 -12.29 -8.93 -0.01
N ASP A 147 -12.02 -7.63 -0.01
CA ASP A 147 -11.57 -6.88 -1.18
C ASP A 147 -10.05 -6.93 -1.36
N VAL A 148 -9.33 -6.69 -0.27
CA VAL A 148 -7.87 -6.49 -0.27
C VAL A 148 -7.23 -7.30 0.84
N VAL A 149 -6.15 -7.99 0.53
CA VAL A 149 -5.31 -8.66 1.54
C VAL A 149 -4.04 -7.86 1.75
N VAL A 150 -3.68 -7.62 3.00
CA VAL A 150 -2.43 -6.97 3.41
C VAL A 150 -1.49 -8.01 4.00
N SER A 151 -0.25 -8.07 3.49
CA SER A 151 0.79 -8.98 4.02
C SER A 151 1.80 -8.24 4.89
N TYR A 152 1.94 -8.72 6.12
CA TYR A 152 2.93 -8.31 7.13
C TYR A 152 3.80 -9.50 7.57
N LEU A 153 4.03 -10.45 6.69
CA LEU A 153 4.90 -11.60 6.98
C LEU A 153 6.33 -11.13 7.30
N PRO A 154 7.10 -11.91 8.08
CA PRO A 154 8.49 -11.56 8.38
C PRO A 154 9.38 -11.54 7.14
N VAL A 155 10.43 -10.73 7.18
CA VAL A 155 11.48 -10.71 6.15
C VAL A 155 12.04 -12.10 5.92
N GLY A 156 12.26 -12.49 4.67
CA GLY A 156 12.75 -13.81 4.27
C GLY A 156 11.65 -14.87 4.14
N SER A 157 10.37 -14.49 4.21
CA SER A 157 9.21 -15.39 4.00
C SER A 157 8.87 -15.53 2.50
N GLU A 158 9.84 -15.92 1.69
CA GLU A 158 9.69 -16.01 0.23
C GLU A 158 8.62 -17.01 -0.20
N GLN A 159 8.70 -18.23 0.32
CA GLN A 159 7.78 -19.30 -0.04
C GLN A 159 6.38 -19.06 0.54
N ALA A 160 6.32 -18.63 1.81
CA ALA A 160 5.06 -18.30 2.44
C ALA A 160 4.32 -17.19 1.67
N THR A 161 5.02 -16.12 1.29
CA THR A 161 4.43 -15.01 0.54
C THR A 161 3.90 -15.47 -0.82
N LYS A 162 4.70 -16.21 -1.58
CA LYS A 162 4.28 -16.71 -2.89
C LYS A 162 3.08 -17.66 -2.78
N TRP A 163 3.06 -18.49 -1.75
CA TRP A 163 1.92 -19.35 -1.46
C TRP A 163 0.65 -18.52 -1.16
N TYR A 164 0.73 -17.49 -0.31
CA TYR A 164 -0.41 -16.61 -0.04
C TYR A 164 -0.88 -15.87 -1.29
N VAL A 165 0.03 -15.44 -2.16
CA VAL A 165 -0.33 -14.79 -3.43
C VAL A 165 -1.18 -15.71 -4.31
N GLU A 166 -0.89 -17.03 -4.34
CA GLU A 166 -1.75 -17.99 -5.05
C GLU A 166 -3.17 -18.02 -4.47
N GLN A 167 -3.29 -18.06 -3.13
CA GLN A 167 -4.60 -18.07 -2.45
C GLN A 167 -5.37 -16.76 -2.72
N ILE A 168 -4.68 -15.63 -2.69
CA ILE A 168 -5.24 -14.29 -2.93
C ILE A 168 -5.78 -14.17 -4.36
N LEU A 169 -5.00 -14.63 -5.35
CA LEU A 169 -5.42 -14.66 -6.75
C LEU A 169 -6.62 -15.57 -6.95
N GLU A 170 -6.63 -16.75 -6.32
CA GLU A 170 -7.75 -17.69 -6.39
C GLU A 170 -9.01 -17.13 -5.71
N ALA A 171 -8.87 -16.46 -4.58
CA ALA A 171 -9.98 -15.82 -3.88
C ALA A 171 -10.55 -14.61 -4.64
N GLY A 172 -9.77 -14.01 -5.57
CA GLY A 172 -10.19 -12.84 -6.32
C GLY A 172 -10.01 -11.53 -5.58
N CYS A 173 -9.02 -11.42 -4.69
CA CYS A 173 -8.72 -10.24 -3.90
C CYS A 173 -7.59 -9.39 -4.52
N GLY A 174 -7.60 -8.07 -4.28
CA GLY A 174 -6.44 -7.22 -4.46
C GLY A 174 -5.39 -7.48 -3.39
N PHE A 175 -4.15 -7.06 -3.63
CA PHE A 175 -3.04 -7.35 -2.73
C PHE A 175 -2.21 -6.10 -2.40
N VAL A 176 -1.90 -5.92 -1.12
CA VAL A 176 -0.94 -4.92 -0.63
C VAL A 176 0.23 -5.67 0.02
N ASN A 177 1.38 -5.66 -0.66
CA ASN A 177 2.58 -6.35 -0.19
C ASN A 177 3.49 -5.40 0.58
N CYS A 178 3.40 -5.44 1.91
CA CYS A 178 4.18 -4.56 2.79
C CYS A 178 5.60 -5.07 3.08
N ILE A 179 5.98 -6.26 2.59
CA ILE A 179 7.25 -6.90 2.90
C ILE A 179 8.20 -6.93 1.71
N THR A 180 9.45 -7.29 1.96
CA THR A 180 10.55 -7.25 0.98
C THR A 180 10.63 -8.48 0.08
N VAL A 181 9.59 -9.30 0.00
CA VAL A 181 9.47 -10.34 -1.02
C VAL A 181 8.92 -9.72 -2.30
N PHE A 182 9.66 -9.85 -3.40
CA PHE A 182 9.29 -9.20 -4.66
C PHE A 182 8.16 -9.92 -5.37
N ILE A 183 6.99 -9.30 -5.40
CA ILE A 183 5.78 -9.75 -6.08
C ILE A 183 5.34 -8.71 -7.13
N ALA A 184 5.03 -7.47 -6.69
CA ALA A 184 4.58 -6.41 -7.60
C ALA A 184 5.66 -6.02 -8.62
N ARG A 185 6.93 -6.09 -8.19
CA ARG A 185 8.10 -5.80 -9.02
C ARG A 185 8.37 -6.85 -10.10
N GLU A 186 7.92 -8.09 -9.91
CA GLU A 186 8.21 -9.20 -10.79
C GLU A 186 7.20 -9.30 -11.94
N ASP A 187 7.68 -9.35 -13.19
CA ASP A 187 6.88 -9.49 -14.40
C ASP A 187 5.94 -10.71 -14.36
N TYR A 188 6.43 -11.81 -13.82
CA TYR A 188 5.65 -13.04 -13.69
C TYR A 188 4.35 -12.81 -12.89
N TRP A 189 4.47 -12.25 -11.70
CA TRP A 189 3.32 -11.99 -10.83
C TRP A 189 2.44 -10.85 -11.37
N ASN A 190 3.03 -9.79 -11.88
CA ASN A 190 2.29 -8.67 -12.47
C ASN A 190 1.39 -9.14 -13.64
N LYS A 191 1.90 -10.01 -14.51
CA LYS A 191 1.10 -10.63 -15.58
C LYS A 191 -0.06 -11.46 -15.04
N ARG A 192 0.14 -12.20 -13.94
CA ARG A 192 -0.91 -13.00 -13.30
C ARG A 192 -2.00 -12.14 -12.68
N PHE A 193 -1.62 -11.08 -11.94
CA PHE A 193 -2.58 -10.11 -11.41
C PHE A 193 -3.39 -9.44 -12.54
N LYS A 194 -2.74 -9.03 -13.62
CA LYS A 194 -3.42 -8.48 -14.80
C LYS A 194 -4.40 -9.47 -15.42
N LYS A 195 -3.98 -10.73 -15.60
CA LYS A 195 -4.84 -11.77 -16.16
C LYS A 195 -6.06 -12.07 -15.27
N ALA A 196 -5.88 -12.00 -13.96
CA ALA A 196 -6.95 -12.19 -12.97
C ALA A 196 -7.88 -10.96 -12.84
N GLY A 197 -7.52 -9.82 -13.42
CA GLY A 197 -8.29 -8.57 -13.27
C GLY A 197 -8.13 -7.93 -11.87
N LEU A 198 -7.03 -8.21 -11.17
CA LEU A 198 -6.80 -7.81 -9.78
C LEU A 198 -5.64 -6.83 -9.65
N PRO A 199 -5.74 -5.80 -8.80
CA PRO A 199 -4.67 -4.86 -8.53
C PRO A 199 -3.69 -5.38 -7.47
N ILE A 200 -2.46 -4.88 -7.54
CA ILE A 200 -1.43 -5.05 -6.52
C ILE A 200 -0.72 -3.73 -6.26
N VAL A 201 -0.48 -3.42 -4.98
CA VAL A 201 0.39 -2.35 -4.51
C VAL A 201 1.55 -3.01 -3.74
N GLY A 202 2.79 -2.81 -4.15
CA GLY A 202 3.98 -3.46 -3.57
C GLY A 202 5.26 -2.92 -4.23
N ASP A 203 6.41 -3.29 -3.75
CA ASP A 203 6.74 -4.17 -2.61
C ASP A 203 7.50 -3.35 -1.57
N ASP A 204 7.56 -3.82 -0.31
CA ASP A 204 8.28 -3.20 0.82
C ASP A 204 7.76 -1.79 1.18
N ILE A 205 6.82 -1.73 2.12
CA ILE A 205 6.15 -0.49 2.52
C ILE A 205 7.14 0.58 3.01
N LYS A 206 6.94 1.81 2.57
CA LYS A 206 7.58 3.00 3.15
C LYS A 206 6.89 3.38 4.47
N SER A 207 7.61 4.09 5.33
CA SER A 207 7.00 4.83 6.44
C SER A 207 6.65 6.25 5.98
N GLN A 208 5.78 6.96 6.71
CA GLN A 208 5.43 8.37 6.39
C GLN A 208 6.68 9.25 6.46
N VAL A 209 7.35 9.29 7.61
CA VAL A 209 8.65 9.92 7.81
C VAL A 209 9.58 8.88 8.41
N GLY A 210 10.21 8.08 7.56
CA GLY A 210 11.12 7.02 7.98
C GLY A 210 12.51 7.20 7.39
N ALA A 211 13.44 6.35 7.83
CA ALA A 211 14.84 6.46 7.43
C ALA A 211 15.03 6.49 5.91
N THR A 212 14.31 5.67 5.16
CA THR A 212 14.40 5.64 3.70
C THR A 212 13.94 6.95 3.07
N ILE A 213 12.81 7.51 3.50
CA ILE A 213 12.29 8.78 2.97
C ILE A 213 13.25 9.93 3.29
N VAL A 214 13.70 10.03 4.53
CA VAL A 214 14.65 11.07 4.95
C VAL A 214 15.95 10.96 4.17
N HIS A 215 16.51 9.77 4.06
CA HIS A 215 17.75 9.54 3.32
C HIS A 215 17.61 9.90 1.83
N ARG A 216 16.55 9.45 1.15
CA ARG A 216 16.24 9.83 -0.23
C ARG A 216 16.11 11.33 -0.42
N THR A 217 15.38 12.00 0.49
CA THR A 217 15.19 13.46 0.43
C THR A 217 16.51 14.20 0.56
N LEU A 218 17.37 13.78 1.47
CA LEU A 218 18.70 14.39 1.66
C LEU A 218 19.62 14.11 0.47
N ALA A 219 19.65 12.89 -0.05
CA ALA A 219 20.43 12.56 -1.25
C ALA A 219 19.92 13.36 -2.47
N ARG A 220 18.61 13.52 -2.61
CA ARG A 220 18.00 14.37 -3.64
C ARG A 220 18.35 15.84 -3.46
N LEU A 221 18.40 16.34 -2.22
CA LEU A 221 18.83 17.71 -1.93
C LEU A 221 20.28 17.96 -2.41
N PHE A 222 21.20 17.02 -2.18
CA PHE A 222 22.57 17.09 -2.69
C PHE A 222 22.57 17.24 -4.22
N TYR A 223 21.88 16.36 -4.92
CA TYR A 223 21.75 16.40 -6.37
C TYR A 223 21.17 17.73 -6.88
N ASP A 224 20.04 18.18 -6.33
CA ASP A 224 19.33 19.39 -6.76
C ASP A 224 20.12 20.68 -6.46
N ARG A 225 21.09 20.63 -5.54
CA ARG A 225 21.97 21.75 -5.17
C ARG A 225 23.35 21.66 -5.81
N GLY A 226 23.59 20.70 -6.72
CA GLY A 226 24.87 20.54 -7.40
C GLY A 226 26.00 20.05 -6.50
N VAL A 227 25.66 19.34 -5.42
CA VAL A 227 26.62 18.65 -4.55
C VAL A 227 26.71 17.21 -5.02
N GLU A 228 27.89 16.74 -5.35
CA GLU A 228 28.10 15.34 -5.71
C GLU A 228 28.12 14.49 -4.45
N LEU A 229 27.25 13.47 -4.38
CA LEU A 229 27.21 12.52 -3.27
C LEU A 229 28.20 11.41 -3.53
N GLU A 230 29.32 11.37 -2.79
CA GLU A 230 30.37 10.38 -2.96
C GLU A 230 30.09 9.10 -2.16
N ARG A 231 29.71 9.26 -0.91
CA ARG A 231 29.48 8.12 0.00
C ARG A 231 28.29 8.37 0.91
N THR A 232 27.60 7.27 1.25
CA THR A 232 26.49 7.38 2.18
C THR A 232 26.28 6.11 2.99
N SER A 233 25.86 6.29 4.25
CA SER A 233 25.48 5.17 5.10
C SER A 233 24.18 5.44 5.85
N GLN A 234 23.42 4.36 6.09
CA GLN A 234 22.24 4.34 6.93
C GLN A 234 22.28 3.12 7.83
N LEU A 235 22.50 3.34 9.13
CA LEU A 235 22.52 2.30 10.15
C LEU A 235 21.20 2.34 10.90
N ASN A 236 20.50 1.19 10.99
CA ASN A 236 19.20 1.10 11.64
C ASN A 236 19.29 0.16 12.85
N VAL A 237 18.81 0.61 13.99
CA VAL A 237 18.70 -0.17 15.22
C VAL A 237 17.26 -0.12 15.70
N GLY A 238 16.71 -1.25 16.10
CA GLY A 238 15.32 -1.33 16.58
C GLY A 238 15.11 -2.46 17.57
N GLY A 239 13.94 -2.50 18.22
CA GLY A 239 13.64 -3.43 19.29
C GLY A 239 12.42 -4.33 19.05
N ASN A 240 11.83 -4.31 17.85
CA ASN A 240 10.71 -5.17 17.49
C ASN A 240 11.17 -6.50 16.86
N MET A 241 10.21 -7.39 16.60
CA MET A 241 10.50 -8.72 16.05
C MET A 241 11.04 -8.69 14.61
N ASP A 242 10.82 -7.64 13.83
CA ASP A 242 11.45 -7.50 12.51
C ASP A 242 12.98 -7.33 12.67
N PHE A 243 13.44 -6.50 13.62
CA PHE A 243 14.86 -6.35 13.92
C PHE A 243 15.47 -7.61 14.50
N PHE A 244 14.74 -8.34 15.37
CA PHE A 244 15.19 -9.62 15.88
C PHE A 244 15.34 -10.67 14.77
N ASN A 245 14.38 -10.75 13.85
CA ASN A 245 14.46 -11.61 12.67
C ASN A 245 15.65 -11.25 11.76
N MET A 246 15.97 -9.96 11.64
CA MET A 246 17.06 -9.47 10.81
C MET A 246 18.48 -9.77 11.33
N LEU A 247 18.61 -10.31 12.55
CA LEU A 247 19.88 -10.89 13.01
C LEU A 247 20.29 -12.11 12.18
N GLU A 248 19.34 -12.78 11.53
CA GLU A 248 19.59 -13.82 10.53
C GLU A 248 19.94 -13.17 9.19
N ARG A 249 21.22 -12.90 9.00
CA ARG A 249 21.73 -12.10 7.85
C ARG A 249 21.45 -12.75 6.48
N GLU A 250 21.38 -14.07 6.44
CA GLU A 250 21.08 -14.84 5.22
C GLU A 250 19.67 -14.55 4.67
N ARG A 251 18.73 -14.11 5.52
CA ARG A 251 17.36 -13.74 5.12
C ARG A 251 17.22 -12.29 4.61
N LEU A 252 18.31 -11.51 4.55
CA LEU A 252 18.27 -10.06 4.30
C LEU A 252 18.56 -9.66 2.87
N GLU A 253 18.85 -10.58 1.97
CA GLU A 253 19.30 -10.26 0.61
C GLU A 253 18.31 -9.33 -0.11
N SER A 254 17.05 -9.71 -0.19
CA SER A 254 15.99 -8.88 -0.80
C SER A 254 15.85 -7.52 -0.12
N LYS A 255 15.97 -7.48 1.22
CA LYS A 255 15.85 -6.24 2.00
C LYS A 255 17.03 -5.28 1.74
N LYS A 256 18.24 -5.80 1.61
CA LYS A 256 19.43 -5.02 1.27
C LYS A 256 19.27 -4.39 -0.12
N ILE A 257 18.88 -5.19 -1.12
CA ILE A 257 18.62 -4.73 -2.48
C ILE A 257 17.54 -3.64 -2.50
N SER A 258 16.41 -3.86 -1.81
CA SER A 258 15.31 -2.91 -1.76
C SER A 258 15.73 -1.56 -1.21
N LYS A 259 16.41 -1.54 -0.07
CA LYS A 259 16.81 -0.29 0.60
C LYS A 259 17.89 0.46 -0.17
N THR A 260 18.91 -0.24 -0.68
CA THR A 260 20.00 0.37 -1.47
C THR A 260 19.43 1.01 -2.73
N ASN A 261 18.62 0.26 -3.51
CA ASN A 261 18.01 0.78 -4.72
C ASN A 261 17.10 1.99 -4.45
N ALA A 262 16.40 2.01 -3.32
CA ALA A 262 15.55 3.14 -2.96
C ALA A 262 16.35 4.44 -2.80
N VAL A 263 17.59 4.40 -2.32
CA VAL A 263 18.47 5.58 -2.17
C VAL A 263 19.21 5.88 -3.47
N THR A 264 19.87 4.91 -4.08
CA THR A 264 20.71 5.15 -5.26
C THR A 264 19.95 5.56 -6.51
N SER A 265 18.66 5.19 -6.61
CA SER A 265 17.81 5.54 -7.76
C SER A 265 17.56 7.04 -7.96
N ILE A 266 17.92 7.90 -7.01
CA ILE A 266 17.65 9.35 -7.05
C ILE A 266 18.93 10.21 -7.10
N VAL A 267 20.12 9.61 -7.07
CA VAL A 267 21.40 10.34 -6.95
C VAL A 267 21.89 10.90 -8.29
N GLY A 268 21.37 10.42 -9.40
CA GLY A 268 21.71 10.93 -10.75
C GLY A 268 23.01 10.41 -11.36
N HIS A 269 23.84 9.68 -10.61
CA HIS A 269 25.03 8.98 -11.06
C HIS A 269 25.13 7.58 -10.44
N ALA A 270 25.94 6.71 -11.01
CA ALA A 270 26.20 5.40 -10.42
C ALA A 270 27.15 5.55 -9.23
N MET A 271 26.82 4.88 -8.13
CA MET A 271 27.66 4.79 -6.94
C MET A 271 28.26 3.38 -6.86
N GLU A 272 29.52 3.28 -6.44
CA GLU A 272 30.16 1.99 -6.20
C GLU A 272 29.53 1.29 -4.99
N ALA A 273 29.57 -0.05 -4.99
CA ALA A 273 28.90 -0.86 -3.96
C ALA A 273 29.44 -0.59 -2.55
N ASP A 274 30.73 -0.24 -2.43
CA ASP A 274 31.40 0.02 -1.17
C ASP A 274 31.14 1.46 -0.64
N ASP A 275 30.65 2.35 -1.49
CA ASP A 275 30.31 3.73 -1.13
C ASP A 275 28.89 3.89 -0.58
N VAL A 276 28.07 2.82 -0.64
CA VAL A 276 26.69 2.83 -0.17
C VAL A 276 26.44 1.72 0.84
N HIS A 277 26.19 2.09 2.09
CA HIS A 277 25.79 1.13 3.10
C HIS A 277 24.40 1.44 3.67
N VAL A 278 23.39 0.63 3.34
CA VAL A 278 22.04 0.75 3.88
C VAL A 278 21.59 -0.58 4.45
N GLY A 279 21.50 -0.66 5.76
CA GLY A 279 21.15 -1.94 6.37
C GLY A 279 20.48 -1.84 7.74
N PRO A 280 19.88 -2.98 8.17
CA PRO A 280 19.69 -3.21 9.59
C PRO A 280 21.05 -3.42 10.23
N SER A 281 21.27 -2.78 11.37
CA SER A 281 22.55 -2.86 12.08
C SER A 281 22.46 -3.77 13.29
N ASP A 282 21.46 -3.57 14.19
CA ASP A 282 21.35 -4.35 15.41
C ASP A 282 19.93 -4.38 15.99
N TYR A 283 19.73 -5.29 16.95
CA TYR A 283 18.52 -5.46 17.73
C TYR A 283 18.77 -5.11 19.19
N VAL A 284 17.97 -4.16 19.71
CA VAL A 284 18.04 -3.70 21.10
C VAL A 284 16.66 -3.83 21.74
N PRO A 285 16.40 -4.88 22.55
CA PRO A 285 15.05 -5.25 23.01
C PRO A 285 14.29 -4.14 23.75
N TRP A 286 14.95 -3.33 24.56
CA TRP A 286 14.32 -2.26 25.34
C TRP A 286 13.84 -1.08 24.48
N LEU A 287 14.22 -1.00 23.20
CA LEU A 287 13.63 -0.03 22.26
C LEU A 287 12.17 -0.34 21.94
N THR A 288 11.72 -1.58 22.19
CA THR A 288 10.37 -2.03 21.83
C THR A 288 10.11 -1.81 20.33
N ASP A 289 9.04 -1.15 19.91
CA ASP A 289 8.76 -0.85 18.50
C ASP A 289 9.42 0.47 18.01
N ARG A 290 10.31 1.06 18.80
CA ARG A 290 11.10 2.21 18.34
C ARG A 290 12.24 1.78 17.44
N LYS A 291 12.57 2.65 16.51
CA LYS A 291 13.67 2.49 15.58
C LYS A 291 14.51 3.76 15.54
N TRP A 292 15.81 3.59 15.68
CA TRP A 292 16.80 4.63 15.40
C TRP A 292 17.39 4.42 14.00
N ALA A 293 17.61 5.52 13.29
CA ALA A 293 18.39 5.54 12.05
C ALA A 293 19.47 6.60 12.16
N HIS A 294 20.72 6.20 11.96
CA HIS A 294 21.86 7.10 11.79
C HIS A 294 22.17 7.17 10.31
N ILE A 295 22.07 8.37 9.73
CA ILE A 295 22.25 8.63 8.30
C ILE A 295 23.43 9.57 8.15
N ARG A 296 24.39 9.20 7.31
CA ARG A 296 25.53 10.02 6.94
C ARG A 296 25.62 10.14 5.43
N LEU A 297 25.85 11.35 4.93
CA LEU A 297 26.08 11.68 3.54
C LEU A 297 27.42 12.43 3.48
N GLU A 298 28.30 12.02 2.59
CA GLU A 298 29.57 12.66 2.29
C GLU A 298 29.60 13.03 0.81
N GLY A 299 29.98 14.24 0.49
CA GLY A 299 29.99 14.72 -0.87
C GLY A 299 30.93 15.90 -1.08
N GLN A 300 31.02 16.31 -2.35
CA GLN A 300 31.82 17.45 -2.80
C GLN A 300 30.91 18.62 -3.22
N ALA A 301 31.17 19.78 -2.63
CA ALA A 301 30.49 21.03 -2.95
C ALA A 301 31.35 21.89 -3.92
N PHE A 302 31.01 23.17 -4.00
CA PHE A 302 31.75 24.13 -4.85
C PHE A 302 33.27 24.12 -4.56
N GLY A 303 34.08 23.97 -5.62
CA GLY A 303 35.54 23.94 -5.50
C GLY A 303 36.10 22.66 -4.87
N ASP A 304 35.39 21.57 -5.01
CA ASP A 304 35.72 20.25 -4.45
C ASP A 304 35.86 20.23 -2.93
N VAL A 305 35.25 21.22 -2.26
CA VAL A 305 35.28 21.31 -0.80
C VAL A 305 34.36 20.23 -0.22
N PRO A 306 34.84 19.39 0.73
CA PRO A 306 34.02 18.37 1.37
C PRO A 306 32.82 18.94 2.09
N LEU A 307 31.65 18.32 1.92
CA LEU A 307 30.40 18.60 2.63
C LEU A 307 29.88 17.30 3.24
N ASN A 308 29.78 17.29 4.56
CA ASN A 308 29.26 16.13 5.30
C ASN A 308 27.99 16.50 6.04
N LEU A 309 27.02 15.58 6.02
CA LEU A 309 25.77 15.70 6.78
C LEU A 309 25.55 14.45 7.61
N GLU A 310 25.23 14.64 8.87
CA GLU A 310 24.81 13.56 9.76
C GLU A 310 23.42 13.87 10.33
N LEU A 311 22.61 12.83 10.45
CA LEU A 311 21.28 12.91 11.01
C LEU A 311 20.96 11.66 11.83
N LYS A 312 20.38 11.84 13.00
CA LYS A 312 19.76 10.80 13.81
C LYS A 312 18.24 10.99 13.76
N LEU A 313 17.53 9.93 13.37
CA LEU A 313 16.08 9.85 13.40
C LEU A 313 15.64 8.80 14.41
N GLU A 314 14.64 9.11 15.25
CA GLU A 314 13.93 8.13 16.07
C GLU A 314 12.44 8.17 15.74
N VAL A 315 11.85 6.99 15.54
CA VAL A 315 10.43 6.82 15.22
C VAL A 315 9.84 5.60 15.94
N TRP A 316 8.52 5.61 16.14
CA TRP A 316 7.76 4.40 16.36
C TRP A 316 7.49 3.76 14.99
N ASP A 317 8.07 2.59 14.74
CA ASP A 317 8.18 2.02 13.38
C ASP A 317 6.81 1.62 12.81
N SER A 318 6.02 0.91 13.59
CA SER A 318 4.73 0.37 13.12
C SER A 318 3.64 1.43 12.93
N PRO A 319 3.41 2.38 13.85
CA PRO A 319 2.47 3.48 13.60
C PRO A 319 2.86 4.32 12.38
N ASN A 320 4.16 4.55 12.18
CA ASN A 320 4.68 5.32 11.07
C ASN A 320 4.43 4.64 9.70
N SER A 321 4.26 3.33 9.66
CA SER A 321 3.87 2.58 8.45
C SER A 321 2.36 2.48 8.27
N ALA A 322 1.58 2.54 9.35
CA ALA A 322 0.13 2.38 9.32
C ALA A 322 -0.57 3.46 8.47
N GLY A 323 -0.10 4.71 8.55
CA GLY A 323 -0.61 5.81 7.73
C GLY A 323 -0.40 5.61 6.22
N ILE A 324 0.59 4.81 5.83
CA ILE A 324 0.84 4.46 4.43
C ILE A 324 -0.10 3.33 3.98
N VAL A 325 -0.29 2.30 4.78
CA VAL A 325 -1.13 1.16 4.39
C VAL A 325 -2.60 1.54 4.29
N ILE A 326 -3.07 2.51 5.09
CA ILE A 326 -4.42 3.08 5.00
C ILE A 326 -4.71 3.59 3.58
N ASP A 327 -3.77 4.30 2.97
CA ASP A 327 -3.91 4.78 1.60
C ASP A 327 -3.74 3.65 0.56
N ALA A 328 -2.81 2.73 0.79
CA ALA A 328 -2.55 1.62 -0.12
C ALA A 328 -3.79 0.72 -0.32
N VAL A 329 -4.50 0.37 0.76
CA VAL A 329 -5.72 -0.46 0.65
C VAL A 329 -6.85 0.26 -0.04
N ARG A 330 -7.00 1.58 0.18
CA ARG A 330 -8.01 2.41 -0.49
C ARG A 330 -7.70 2.59 -1.98
N CYS A 331 -6.43 2.79 -2.36
CA CYS A 331 -6.00 2.79 -3.76
C CYS A 331 -6.30 1.44 -4.44
N CYS A 332 -6.03 0.33 -3.76
CA CYS A 332 -6.36 -1.01 -4.23
C CYS A 332 -7.87 -1.17 -4.46
N LYS A 333 -8.70 -0.68 -3.52
CA LYS A 333 -10.17 -0.70 -3.64
C LYS A 333 -10.67 0.12 -4.82
N LEU A 334 -10.14 1.34 -5.00
CA LEU A 334 -10.47 2.16 -6.17
C LEU A 334 -10.16 1.43 -7.48
N ALA A 335 -8.99 0.80 -7.57
CA ALA A 335 -8.60 0.01 -8.73
C ALA A 335 -9.57 -1.15 -9.00
N LEU A 336 -9.94 -1.91 -7.96
CA LEU A 336 -10.90 -3.00 -8.05
C LEU A 336 -12.26 -2.54 -8.60
N ASN A 337 -12.78 -1.42 -8.09
CA ASN A 337 -14.07 -0.88 -8.51
C ASN A 337 -14.09 -0.42 -9.96
N HIS A 338 -12.93 -0.08 -10.52
CA HIS A 338 -12.80 0.42 -11.90
C HIS A 338 -12.13 -0.57 -12.85
N GLY A 339 -11.92 -1.83 -12.43
CA GLY A 339 -11.31 -2.87 -13.25
C GLY A 339 -9.85 -2.59 -13.63
N VAL A 340 -9.13 -1.80 -12.83
CA VAL A 340 -7.70 -1.55 -13.01
C VAL A 340 -6.93 -2.71 -12.39
N ALA A 341 -6.10 -3.37 -13.18
CA ALA A 341 -5.45 -4.61 -12.79
C ALA A 341 -3.92 -4.57 -12.95
N GLY A 342 -3.25 -5.46 -12.23
CA GLY A 342 -1.79 -5.51 -12.13
C GLY A 342 -1.29 -4.47 -11.14
N GLN A 343 -0.01 -4.17 -11.23
CA GLN A 343 0.62 -3.20 -10.35
C GLN A 343 0.10 -1.79 -10.61
N LEU A 344 -0.20 -1.06 -9.54
CA LEU A 344 -0.60 0.34 -9.58
C LEU A 344 0.66 1.22 -9.55
N ASP A 345 1.10 1.70 -10.72
CA ASP A 345 2.40 2.40 -10.87
C ASP A 345 2.56 3.61 -9.93
N GLY A 346 1.61 4.54 -9.91
CA GLY A 346 1.64 5.73 -9.04
C GLY A 346 1.67 5.35 -7.56
N PRO A 347 0.61 4.69 -7.05
CA PRO A 347 0.54 4.27 -5.65
C PRO A 347 1.74 3.43 -5.20
N SER A 348 2.20 2.44 -6.00
CA SER A 348 3.36 1.64 -5.62
C SER A 348 4.65 2.46 -5.57
N SER A 349 4.87 3.37 -6.51
CA SER A 349 6.07 4.23 -6.50
C SER A 349 6.11 5.16 -5.30
N TYR A 350 4.95 5.67 -4.88
CA TYR A 350 4.85 6.60 -3.75
C TYR A 350 4.90 5.89 -2.40
N LEU A 351 4.16 4.78 -2.27
CA LEU A 351 3.91 4.12 -0.98
C LEU A 351 4.92 2.99 -0.67
N MET A 352 5.65 2.48 -1.67
CA MET A 352 6.52 1.29 -1.54
C MET A 352 7.97 1.60 -1.90
N LYS A 353 8.94 0.87 -1.29
CA LYS A 353 10.39 1.05 -1.53
C LYS A 353 10.87 0.37 -2.81
N SER A 354 10.23 -0.75 -3.18
CA SER A 354 10.59 -1.56 -4.36
C SER A 354 9.41 -1.71 -5.35
N PRO A 355 8.89 -0.61 -5.89
CA PRO A 355 7.87 -0.69 -6.93
C PRO A 355 8.47 -1.22 -8.23
N TYR A 356 7.64 -1.65 -9.17
CA TYR A 356 8.06 -2.01 -10.52
C TYR A 356 8.77 -0.86 -11.25
N LYS A 357 8.28 0.37 -11.05
CA LYS A 357 8.90 1.60 -11.57
C LYS A 357 9.26 2.52 -10.43
N GLN A 358 10.55 2.72 -10.23
CA GLN A 358 11.03 3.75 -9.31
C GLN A 358 10.83 5.14 -9.92
N ARG A 359 10.41 6.09 -9.07
CA ARG A 359 10.23 7.50 -9.45
C ARG A 359 10.69 8.40 -8.31
N PRO A 360 11.11 9.65 -8.60
CA PRO A 360 11.25 10.69 -7.58
C PRO A 360 9.95 10.85 -6.78
N ASP A 361 10.06 11.14 -5.49
CA ASP A 361 8.89 11.10 -4.59
C ASP A 361 7.82 12.17 -4.93
N ASP A 362 8.23 13.33 -5.44
CA ASP A 362 7.32 14.38 -5.94
C ASP A 362 6.51 13.92 -7.16
N ILE A 363 7.16 13.26 -8.12
CA ILE A 363 6.51 12.69 -9.30
C ILE A 363 5.59 11.54 -8.90
N ALA A 364 6.07 10.64 -8.03
CA ALA A 364 5.29 9.50 -7.53
C ALA A 364 4.05 9.96 -6.78
N ARG A 365 4.15 11.02 -5.96
CA ARG A 365 3.03 11.66 -5.29
C ARG A 365 2.03 12.20 -6.31
N ALA A 366 2.48 13.03 -7.26
CA ALA A 366 1.61 13.59 -8.28
C ALA A 366 0.89 12.52 -9.12
N ASP A 367 1.57 11.40 -9.43
CA ASP A 367 0.96 10.26 -10.12
C ASP A 367 -0.12 9.57 -9.27
N THR A 368 0.11 9.48 -7.96
CA THR A 368 -0.87 8.92 -7.02
C THR A 368 -2.09 9.81 -6.89
N GLU A 369 -1.92 11.12 -6.76
CA GLU A 369 -3.04 12.07 -6.72
C GLU A 369 -3.86 12.00 -8.00
N ARG A 370 -3.21 11.98 -9.18
CA ARG A 370 -3.92 11.81 -10.46
C ARG A 370 -4.68 10.48 -10.56
N PHE A 371 -4.13 9.42 -9.98
CA PHE A 371 -4.83 8.13 -9.89
C PHE A 371 -6.08 8.25 -9.01
N ILE A 372 -5.96 8.86 -7.83
CA ILE A 372 -7.08 9.07 -6.90
C ILE A 372 -8.17 9.91 -7.57
N GLU A 373 -7.81 11.06 -8.14
CA GLU A 373 -8.76 11.93 -8.85
C GLU A 373 -9.48 11.21 -9.98
N ARG A 374 -8.74 10.47 -10.80
CA ARG A 374 -9.30 9.74 -11.95
C ARG A 374 -10.34 8.70 -11.56
N TYR A 375 -10.14 8.03 -10.44
CA TYR A 375 -10.97 6.92 -10.00
C TYR A 375 -11.86 7.25 -8.79
N SER A 376 -11.94 8.52 -8.40
CA SER A 376 -12.80 8.98 -7.32
C SER A 376 -14.27 8.71 -7.59
N ALA A 377 -15.00 8.25 -6.58
CA ALA A 377 -16.44 8.04 -6.64
C ALA A 377 -17.23 9.33 -6.94
N ARG A 378 -16.71 10.50 -6.53
CA ARG A 378 -17.28 11.82 -6.84
C ARG A 378 -17.26 12.07 -8.34
N THR A 379 -16.15 11.74 -9.02
CA THR A 379 -16.01 11.88 -10.47
C THR A 379 -16.97 10.95 -11.24
N ALA A 380 -17.16 9.71 -10.76
CA ALA A 380 -18.12 8.77 -11.35
C ALA A 380 -19.57 9.26 -11.20
N ARG A 381 -19.97 9.77 -10.03
CA ARG A 381 -21.29 10.34 -9.77
C ARG A 381 -21.54 11.60 -10.61
N ALA A 382 -20.54 12.47 -10.78
CA ALA A 382 -20.64 13.65 -11.63
C ALA A 382 -20.81 13.30 -13.10
N LYS A 383 -20.07 12.32 -13.63
CA LYS A 383 -20.22 11.81 -15.00
C LYS A 383 -21.58 11.16 -15.22
N THR A 384 -22.10 10.39 -14.25
CA THR A 384 -23.42 9.76 -14.33
C THR A 384 -24.55 10.80 -14.24
N ALA A 385 -24.40 11.84 -13.42
CA ALA A 385 -25.33 12.95 -13.33
C ALA A 385 -25.35 13.80 -14.62
N ALA A 386 -24.18 14.08 -15.21
CA ALA A 386 -24.06 14.79 -16.48
C ALA A 386 -24.67 13.99 -17.66
N ALA A 387 -24.49 12.66 -17.66
CA ALA A 387 -25.11 11.77 -18.65
C ALA A 387 -26.63 11.66 -18.51
N LYS A 388 -27.18 11.94 -17.32
CA LYS A 388 -28.63 11.97 -17.03
C LYS A 388 -29.24 13.38 -17.09
N GLY A 389 -28.48 14.39 -17.47
CA GLY A 389 -28.91 15.78 -17.58
C GLY A 389 -29.96 16.02 -18.67
N PRO A 390 -30.58 17.22 -18.72
CA PRO A 390 -31.76 17.50 -19.59
C PRO A 390 -31.57 17.23 -21.09
N ALA A 391 -30.33 17.30 -21.60
CA ALA A 391 -30.03 17.03 -23.01
C ALA A 391 -30.19 15.53 -23.37
N ALA A 392 -29.91 14.61 -22.43
CA ALA A 392 -30.08 13.18 -22.68
C ALA A 392 -31.58 12.77 -22.67
N LYS A 393 -32.42 13.49 -21.91
CA LYS A 393 -33.89 13.29 -21.92
C LYS A 393 -34.52 13.76 -23.22
N ALA A 394 -33.95 14.78 -23.87
CA ALA A 394 -34.49 15.30 -25.17
C ALA A 394 -34.25 14.31 -26.33
N LEU A 395 -33.12 13.59 -26.30
CA LEU A 395 -32.82 12.56 -27.32
C LEU A 395 -33.64 11.27 -27.15
N ALA A 396 -34.03 10.95 -25.93
CA ALA A 396 -34.85 9.75 -25.65
C ALA A 396 -36.36 9.95 -25.92
N SER A 397 -36.84 11.22 -26.04
CA SER A 397 -38.26 11.53 -26.18
C SER A 397 -38.73 11.71 -27.62
N GLY A 398 -37.87 11.60 -28.64
CA GLY A 398 -38.23 11.52 -30.05
C GLY A 398 -39.02 12.72 -30.61
N LYS A 399 -39.00 13.91 -29.98
CA LYS A 399 -39.64 15.11 -30.49
C LYS A 399 -38.63 15.99 -31.19
N ALA A 400 -38.69 16.00 -32.53
CA ALA A 400 -38.01 16.98 -33.38
C ALA A 400 -38.58 18.38 -33.11
N PRO A 401 -37.74 19.45 -33.07
CA PRO A 401 -38.23 20.82 -32.98
C PRO A 401 -38.89 21.22 -34.28
N GLY A 402 -40.18 21.56 -34.18
CA GLY A 402 -40.97 22.04 -35.33
C GLY A 402 -40.40 23.34 -35.87
N VAL A 403 -40.13 23.35 -37.16
CA VAL A 403 -39.77 24.54 -37.92
C VAL A 403 -41.03 25.39 -38.05
N ARG A 404 -41.08 26.58 -37.46
CA ARG A 404 -42.04 27.63 -37.80
C ARG A 404 -41.46 28.46 -38.92
N ALA A 405 -42.09 28.32 -40.09
CA ALA A 405 -41.95 29.28 -41.15
C ALA A 405 -42.90 30.47 -40.85
N ASP A 406 -42.35 31.65 -40.71
CA ASP A 406 -43.13 32.89 -40.83
C ASP A 406 -42.47 33.85 -41.81
N GLY A 407 -43.36 34.34 -42.68
CA GLY A 407 -43.07 34.95 -43.92
C GLY A 407 -42.63 36.42 -43.85
N ALA A 408 -42.06 36.82 -44.95
CA ALA A 408 -41.59 38.14 -45.35
C ALA A 408 -42.68 39.24 -45.39
N LYS A 409 -42.25 40.44 -45.01
CA LYS A 409 -42.62 41.75 -45.63
C LYS A 409 -41.83 42.81 -44.82
N GLY A 410 -40.85 43.48 -45.33
CA GLY A 410 -40.84 44.53 -46.30
C GLY A 410 -41.04 45.91 -45.66
N ARG A 411 -40.02 46.71 -45.51
CA ARG A 411 -39.94 48.10 -46.08
C ARG A 411 -38.77 48.92 -45.48
N ALA A 412 -38.18 49.58 -46.44
CA ALA A 412 -37.05 50.51 -46.32
C ALA A 412 -37.39 51.87 -45.67
N LYS A 413 -36.32 52.64 -45.49
CA LYS A 413 -36.05 54.07 -45.30
C LYS A 413 -35.59 54.36 -43.85
N GLY A 414 -34.50 55.07 -43.55
CA GLY A 414 -33.71 55.96 -44.31
C GLY A 414 -33.14 56.98 -43.30
N LYS A 415 -31.88 57.35 -43.49
CA LYS A 415 -31.24 58.61 -43.06
C LYS A 415 -31.27 59.00 -41.55
N LYS A 416 -30.20 59.06 -40.85
CA LYS A 416 -29.15 60.09 -40.79
C LYS A 416 -27.97 59.53 -39.98
#